data_785c62b1ce34a891b566c3d529a03048
#
_entry.id   785c62b1ce34a891b566c3d529a03048
#
_cell.length_a   1.000
_cell.length_b   1.000
_cell.length_c   1.000
_cell.angle_alpha   90.00
_cell.angle_beta   90.00
_cell.angle_gamma   90.00
#
_symmetry.space_group_name_H-M   'P 1'
#
loop_
_entity.id
_entity.type
_entity.pdbx_description
1 polymer ?
#
loop_
_entity_poly.entity_id
_entity_poly.type
_entity_poly.pdbx_seq_one_letter_code
_entity_poly.pdbx_strand_id
1 'polypeptide(L)'
;MVFLFGAGSLVTDPAIFAAKRAKFPNVHIVSCSTSGEIADDAVFDETIALTAIQFGHTRIRCAEMNVNQHSSSFETGKNLMKELDAADLVTVFVISEGSFSNGSELVNGFNENNPRGISITGGMAGDADRFQKTQVGLDAPAAEGNVVTIGFYGNQLPVGHSSFGVWDEFGRERIITRSEKNIVYEINGCSALDLYKENLGPYVDELRAAWLGTVLPIVYACRR
;
A
#
# COMPACT_ATOMS: atom_id res chain seq x y z
N MET A 1 16.38 -5.40 -10.61
CA MET A 1 15.15 -4.68 -10.20
C MET A 1 15.52 -3.36 -9.55
N VAL A 2 14.75 -2.32 -9.78
CA VAL A 2 14.95 -1.00 -9.17
C VAL A 2 13.63 -0.58 -8.52
N PHE A 3 13.70 -0.09 -7.29
CA PHE A 3 12.59 0.58 -6.61
C PHE A 3 12.85 2.08 -6.57
N LEU A 4 11.82 2.86 -6.86
CA LEU A 4 11.78 4.31 -6.73
C LEU A 4 10.68 4.66 -5.73
N PHE A 5 11.05 5.00 -4.53
CA PHE A 5 10.15 5.54 -3.51
C PHE A 5 10.34 7.06 -3.45
N GLY A 6 9.28 7.83 -3.63
CA GLY A 6 9.45 9.28 -3.70
C GLY A 6 8.16 10.07 -3.70
N ALA A 7 8.30 11.39 -3.67
CA ALA A 7 7.17 12.29 -3.77
C ALA A 7 6.35 12.03 -5.03
N GLY A 8 5.02 12.10 -4.92
CA GLY A 8 4.10 11.82 -6.02
C GLY A 8 4.40 12.62 -7.29
N SER A 9 4.76 13.91 -7.15
CA SER A 9 5.16 14.78 -8.25
C SER A 9 6.38 14.27 -9.04
N LEU A 10 7.30 13.58 -8.36
CA LEU A 10 8.54 13.09 -8.95
C LEU A 10 8.40 11.69 -9.57
N VAL A 11 7.66 10.79 -8.92
CA VAL A 11 7.49 9.42 -9.44
C VAL A 11 6.52 9.35 -10.63
N THR A 12 5.68 10.38 -10.81
CA THR A 12 4.78 10.51 -11.96
C THR A 12 5.42 11.24 -13.15
N ASP A 13 6.57 11.90 -12.97
CA ASP A 13 7.23 12.69 -14.02
C ASP A 13 7.85 11.78 -15.10
N PRO A 14 7.37 11.88 -16.35
CA PRO A 14 7.90 11.07 -17.46
C PRO A 14 9.39 11.33 -17.77
N ALA A 15 9.88 12.56 -17.54
CA ALA A 15 11.29 12.90 -17.80
C ALA A 15 12.20 12.25 -16.75
N ILE A 16 11.79 12.26 -15.49
CA ILE A 16 12.51 11.57 -14.39
C ILE A 16 12.51 10.06 -14.67
N PHE A 17 11.35 9.49 -15.01
CA PHE A 17 11.28 8.07 -15.35
C PHE A 17 12.18 7.72 -16.53
N ALA A 18 12.16 8.50 -17.63
CA ALA A 18 13.00 8.28 -18.80
C ALA A 18 14.50 8.30 -18.46
N ALA A 19 14.93 9.23 -17.59
CA ALA A 19 16.31 9.30 -17.13
C ALA A 19 16.72 8.04 -16.34
N LYS A 20 15.81 7.51 -15.48
CA LYS A 20 16.05 6.27 -14.74
C LYS A 20 16.04 5.05 -15.67
N ARG A 21 15.10 4.97 -16.61
CA ARG A 21 15.05 3.91 -17.63
C ARG A 21 16.31 3.88 -18.50
N ALA A 22 16.85 5.04 -18.89
CA ALA A 22 18.11 5.11 -19.64
C ALA A 22 19.29 4.55 -18.85
N LYS A 23 19.32 4.73 -17.53
CA LYS A 23 20.37 4.18 -16.64
C LYS A 23 20.17 2.67 -16.38
N PHE A 24 18.94 2.20 -16.37
CA PHE A 24 18.56 0.82 -16.06
C PHE A 24 17.68 0.21 -17.18
N PRO A 25 18.23 0.01 -18.40
CA PRO A 25 17.42 -0.28 -19.58
C PRO A 25 16.71 -1.64 -19.55
N ASN A 26 17.30 -2.65 -18.89
CA ASN A 26 16.88 -4.06 -18.99
C ASN A 26 16.39 -4.63 -17.65
N VAL A 27 15.95 -3.80 -16.73
CA VAL A 27 15.48 -4.26 -15.44
C VAL A 27 14.08 -3.69 -15.14
N HIS A 28 13.31 -4.40 -14.34
CA HIS A 28 12.05 -3.84 -13.86
C HIS A 28 12.30 -2.64 -12.94
N ILE A 29 11.55 -1.57 -13.18
CA ILE A 29 11.51 -0.36 -12.36
C ILE A 29 10.12 -0.28 -11.75
N VAL A 30 10.05 -0.31 -10.42
CA VAL A 30 8.82 -0.15 -9.66
C VAL A 30 8.86 1.21 -8.97
N SER A 31 7.86 2.04 -9.21
CA SER A 31 7.74 3.39 -8.65
C SER A 31 6.57 3.43 -7.68
N CYS A 32 6.73 4.12 -6.55
CA CYS A 32 5.71 4.27 -5.52
C CYS A 32 5.79 5.65 -4.89
N SER A 33 4.65 6.34 -4.78
CA SER A 33 4.55 7.57 -3.99
C SER A 33 4.59 7.26 -2.49
N THR A 34 5.18 8.14 -1.69
CA THR A 34 5.42 7.95 -0.26
C THR A 34 5.04 9.18 0.56
N SER A 35 5.04 9.01 1.87
CA SER A 35 4.86 10.10 2.83
C SER A 35 6.18 10.58 3.46
N GLY A 36 7.28 10.27 2.81
CA GLY A 36 8.65 10.61 3.19
C GLY A 36 9.61 9.50 2.79
N GLU A 37 10.78 9.85 2.33
CA GLU A 37 11.80 8.94 1.82
C GLU A 37 12.86 8.69 2.87
N ILE A 38 13.09 7.42 3.19
CA ILE A 38 14.13 7.01 4.13
C ILE A 38 15.40 6.68 3.34
N ALA A 39 16.48 7.37 3.66
CA ALA A 39 17.80 7.05 3.14
C ALA A 39 18.84 7.15 4.28
N ASP A 40 19.59 6.07 4.49
CA ASP A 40 20.51 5.90 5.61
C ASP A 40 19.80 6.09 6.97
N ASP A 41 20.15 7.13 7.71
CA ASP A 41 19.64 7.46 9.04
C ASP A 41 18.71 8.70 9.04
N ALA A 42 18.28 9.16 7.86
CA ALA A 42 17.48 10.37 7.71
C ALA A 42 16.19 10.11 6.93
N VAL A 43 15.20 10.97 7.17
CA VAL A 43 13.96 11.05 6.40
C VAL A 43 13.97 12.34 5.61
N PHE A 44 13.63 12.24 4.33
CA PHE A 44 13.57 13.35 3.39
C PHE A 44 12.17 13.50 2.84
N ASP A 45 11.81 14.73 2.49
CA ASP A 45 10.57 15.05 1.79
C ASP A 45 10.88 15.57 0.38
N GLU A 46 9.94 15.41 -0.55
CA GLU A 46 10.03 15.87 -1.93
C GLU A 46 11.30 15.36 -2.67
N THR A 47 11.70 14.14 -2.38
CA THR A 47 12.85 13.47 -2.95
C THR A 47 12.50 12.14 -3.62
N ILE A 48 13.51 11.39 -4.08
CA ILE A 48 13.40 9.99 -4.50
C ILE A 48 14.50 9.18 -3.85
N ALA A 49 14.13 8.20 -3.05
CA ALA A 49 15.00 7.13 -2.64
C ALA A 49 15.00 6.02 -3.71
N LEU A 50 16.19 5.68 -4.22
CA LEU A 50 16.36 4.64 -5.24
C LEU A 50 17.12 3.47 -4.65
N THR A 51 16.54 2.27 -4.75
CA THR A 51 17.20 1.02 -4.38
C THR A 51 17.31 0.10 -5.59
N ALA A 52 18.53 -0.28 -5.97
CA ALA A 52 18.79 -1.24 -7.03
C ALA A 52 19.20 -2.58 -6.44
N ILE A 53 18.49 -3.65 -6.81
CA ILE A 53 18.72 -5.01 -6.31
C ILE A 53 19.07 -5.94 -7.48
N GLN A 54 20.18 -6.67 -7.36
CA GLN A 54 20.54 -7.75 -8.25
C GLN A 54 20.34 -9.09 -7.53
N PHE A 55 19.44 -9.92 -8.03
CA PHE A 55 19.25 -11.28 -7.54
C PHE A 55 20.22 -12.23 -8.23
N GLY A 56 20.99 -13.01 -7.45
CA GLY A 56 21.96 -13.98 -8.00
C GLY A 56 21.28 -15.24 -8.53
N HIS A 57 20.34 -15.78 -7.80
CA HIS A 57 19.73 -17.09 -8.07
C HIS A 57 18.20 -17.10 -7.98
N THR A 58 17.58 -15.98 -7.61
CA THR A 58 16.12 -15.88 -7.49
C THR A 58 15.54 -15.30 -8.75
N ARG A 59 14.63 -16.03 -9.38
CA ARG A 59 13.83 -15.54 -10.48
C ARG A 59 12.72 -14.65 -9.94
N ILE A 60 12.46 -13.54 -10.61
CA ILE A 60 11.34 -12.64 -10.30
C ILE A 60 10.42 -12.52 -11.52
N ARG A 61 9.14 -12.30 -11.24
CA ARG A 61 8.15 -11.85 -12.22
C ARG A 61 7.37 -10.70 -11.61
N CYS A 62 7.05 -9.71 -12.43
CA CYS A 62 6.23 -8.58 -12.02
C CYS A 62 4.93 -8.60 -12.80
N ALA A 63 3.85 -8.17 -12.15
CA ALA A 63 2.56 -7.92 -12.77
C ALA A 63 1.98 -6.62 -12.24
N GLU A 64 1.23 -5.92 -13.09
CA GLU A 64 0.52 -4.70 -12.74
C GLU A 64 -0.93 -4.79 -13.21
N MET A 65 -1.85 -4.35 -12.37
CA MET A 65 -3.26 -4.17 -12.76
C MET A 65 -3.79 -2.86 -12.16
N ASN A 66 -4.70 -2.22 -12.88
CA ASN A 66 -5.37 -1.03 -12.39
C ASN A 66 -6.73 -1.41 -11.79
N VAL A 67 -6.97 -1.08 -10.52
CA VAL A 67 -8.21 -1.46 -9.81
C VAL A 67 -9.47 -0.89 -10.46
N ASN A 68 -9.37 0.27 -11.14
CA ASN A 68 -10.49 0.89 -11.82
C ASN A 68 -10.93 0.13 -13.10
N GLN A 69 -10.12 -0.83 -13.55
CA GLN A 69 -10.43 -1.70 -14.70
C GLN A 69 -11.06 -3.03 -14.28
N HIS A 70 -11.25 -3.25 -12.98
CA HIS A 70 -11.84 -4.44 -12.40
C HIS A 70 -13.10 -4.09 -11.61
N SER A 71 -13.93 -5.09 -11.33
CA SER A 71 -15.19 -4.91 -10.59
C SER A 71 -14.98 -4.58 -9.09
N SER A 72 -13.81 -4.92 -8.54
CA SER A 72 -13.45 -4.67 -7.15
C SER A 72 -11.95 -4.87 -6.91
N SER A 73 -11.45 -4.39 -5.77
CA SER A 73 -10.09 -4.69 -5.30
C SER A 73 -9.88 -6.19 -5.07
N PHE A 74 -10.92 -6.92 -4.67
CA PHE A 74 -10.88 -8.38 -4.54
C PHE A 74 -10.55 -9.07 -5.87
N GLU A 75 -11.27 -8.72 -6.95
CA GLU A 75 -11.00 -9.31 -8.27
C GLU A 75 -9.61 -8.92 -8.80
N THR A 76 -9.14 -7.72 -8.50
CA THR A 76 -7.77 -7.29 -8.84
C THR A 76 -6.74 -8.19 -8.14
N GLY A 77 -6.85 -8.39 -6.83
CA GLY A 77 -5.93 -9.26 -6.07
C GLY A 77 -5.96 -10.71 -6.55
N LYS A 78 -7.15 -11.24 -6.79
CA LYS A 78 -7.35 -12.58 -7.33
C LYS A 78 -6.69 -12.79 -8.69
N ASN A 79 -6.84 -11.84 -9.60
CA ASN A 79 -6.26 -11.93 -10.94
C ASN A 79 -4.74 -11.75 -10.92
N LEU A 80 -4.20 -10.82 -10.11
CA LEU A 80 -2.75 -10.66 -9.92
C LEU A 80 -2.10 -11.93 -9.37
N MET A 81 -2.72 -12.57 -8.36
CA MET A 81 -2.20 -13.82 -7.82
C MET A 81 -2.20 -14.94 -8.86
N LYS A 82 -3.27 -15.02 -9.66
CA LYS A 82 -3.36 -16.00 -10.76
C LYS A 82 -2.29 -15.77 -11.84
N GLU A 83 -1.97 -14.52 -12.14
CA GLU A 83 -0.93 -14.19 -13.12
C GLU A 83 0.47 -14.61 -12.64
N LEU A 84 0.73 -14.48 -11.34
CA LEU A 84 2.01 -14.86 -10.75
C LEU A 84 2.14 -16.35 -10.46
N ASP A 85 1.01 -17.12 -10.42
CA ASP A 85 1.04 -18.51 -9.96
C ASP A 85 1.97 -19.38 -10.81
N ALA A 86 2.84 -20.08 -10.11
CA ALA A 86 3.74 -21.10 -10.66
C ALA A 86 4.18 -22.01 -9.49
N ALA A 87 4.56 -23.25 -9.81
CA ALA A 87 4.89 -24.25 -8.81
C ALA A 87 6.01 -23.85 -7.84
N ASP A 88 6.94 -23.02 -8.30
CA ASP A 88 8.10 -22.54 -7.56
C ASP A 88 7.94 -21.11 -7.00
N LEU A 89 6.74 -20.51 -7.04
CA LEU A 89 6.44 -19.24 -6.37
C LEU A 89 6.51 -19.44 -4.84
N VAL A 90 7.27 -18.60 -4.14
CA VAL A 90 7.48 -18.70 -2.69
C VAL A 90 7.00 -17.48 -1.92
N THR A 91 7.02 -16.29 -2.52
CA THR A 91 6.57 -15.05 -1.87
C THR A 91 6.07 -14.07 -2.92
N VAL A 92 5.07 -13.29 -2.56
CA VAL A 92 4.58 -12.16 -3.34
C VAL A 92 4.76 -10.88 -2.54
N PHE A 93 5.43 -9.89 -3.13
CA PHE A 93 5.50 -8.53 -2.61
C PHE A 93 4.55 -7.63 -3.40
N VAL A 94 3.72 -6.87 -2.68
CA VAL A 94 2.65 -6.06 -3.26
C VAL A 94 2.87 -4.59 -2.90
N ILE A 95 2.78 -3.71 -3.90
CA ILE A 95 2.66 -2.27 -3.69
C ILE A 95 1.36 -1.83 -4.33
N SER A 96 0.45 -1.30 -3.54
CA SER A 96 -0.86 -0.83 -4.00
C SER A 96 -0.96 0.68 -3.83
N GLU A 97 -1.58 1.35 -4.81
CA GLU A 97 -2.07 2.68 -4.52
C GLU A 97 -3.17 2.61 -3.43
N GLY A 98 -3.42 3.70 -2.72
CA GLY A 98 -4.28 3.73 -1.53
C GLY A 98 -5.58 4.52 -1.68
N SER A 99 -5.78 5.23 -2.80
CA SER A 99 -6.94 6.11 -2.97
C SER A 99 -8.18 5.36 -3.46
N PHE A 100 -7.99 4.38 -4.35
CA PHE A 100 -9.04 3.58 -4.98
C PHE A 100 -9.06 2.13 -4.50
N SER A 101 -7.94 1.63 -3.97
CA SER A 101 -7.82 0.26 -3.50
C SER A 101 -8.39 0.08 -2.09
N ASN A 102 -9.25 -0.93 -1.91
CA ASN A 102 -9.56 -1.45 -0.58
C ASN A 102 -8.54 -2.54 -0.22
N GLY A 103 -7.62 -2.25 0.70
CA GLY A 103 -6.53 -3.16 1.06
C GLY A 103 -7.01 -4.50 1.59
N SER A 104 -8.08 -4.53 2.39
CA SER A 104 -8.65 -5.78 2.93
C SER A 104 -9.25 -6.66 1.83
N GLU A 105 -10.01 -6.06 0.89
CA GLU A 105 -10.54 -6.79 -0.27
C GLU A 105 -9.41 -7.30 -1.16
N LEU A 106 -8.38 -6.48 -1.39
CA LEU A 106 -7.22 -6.84 -2.20
C LEU A 106 -6.50 -8.07 -1.62
N VAL A 107 -6.22 -8.07 -0.32
CA VAL A 107 -5.58 -9.19 0.39
C VAL A 107 -6.46 -10.45 0.35
N ASN A 108 -7.77 -10.30 0.55
CA ASN A 108 -8.71 -11.41 0.44
C ASN A 108 -8.71 -12.01 -0.98
N GLY A 109 -8.64 -11.16 -2.01
CA GLY A 109 -8.53 -11.60 -3.40
C GLY A 109 -7.24 -12.40 -3.67
N PHE A 110 -6.10 -11.93 -3.17
CA PHE A 110 -4.84 -12.69 -3.25
C PHE A 110 -4.95 -14.06 -2.58
N ASN A 111 -5.60 -14.13 -1.41
CA ASN A 111 -5.72 -15.39 -0.65
C ASN A 111 -6.70 -16.38 -1.28
N GLU A 112 -7.69 -15.92 -2.04
CA GLU A 112 -8.64 -16.79 -2.76
C GLU A 112 -7.93 -17.75 -3.73
N ASN A 113 -6.89 -17.26 -4.41
CA ASN A 113 -6.09 -18.06 -5.33
C ASN A 113 -4.72 -18.47 -4.76
N ASN A 114 -4.63 -18.63 -3.44
CA ASN A 114 -3.40 -18.99 -2.73
C ASN A 114 -3.51 -20.34 -1.97
N PRO A 115 -3.77 -21.46 -2.66
CA PRO A 115 -3.99 -22.75 -2.01
C PRO A 115 -2.74 -23.29 -1.31
N ARG A 116 -1.56 -22.79 -1.64
CA ARG A 116 -0.28 -23.20 -1.05
C ARG A 116 0.11 -22.36 0.17
N GLY A 117 -0.68 -21.35 0.54
CA GLY A 117 -0.35 -20.42 1.64
C GLY A 117 0.93 -19.62 1.39
N ILE A 118 1.17 -19.22 0.15
CA ILE A 118 2.30 -18.36 -0.23
C ILE A 118 2.25 -17.07 0.59
N SER A 119 3.36 -16.66 1.17
CA SER A 119 3.45 -15.41 1.93
C SER A 119 3.22 -14.21 1.00
N ILE A 120 2.29 -13.35 1.39
CA ILE A 120 1.97 -12.11 0.69
C ILE A 120 2.27 -10.97 1.65
N THR A 121 3.17 -10.07 1.26
CA THR A 121 3.59 -8.93 2.07
C THR A 121 3.69 -7.68 1.20
N GLY A 122 3.64 -6.52 1.82
CA GLY A 122 3.73 -5.25 1.08
C GLY A 122 3.08 -4.11 1.83
N GLY A 123 2.70 -3.08 1.09
CA GLY A 123 2.10 -1.89 1.65
C GLY A 123 1.35 -1.06 0.61
N MET A 124 0.70 -0.01 1.11
CA MET A 124 0.02 0.99 0.29
C MET A 124 0.90 2.22 0.15
N ALA A 125 0.83 2.84 -1.02
CA ALA A 125 1.50 4.11 -1.32
C ALA A 125 1.00 5.24 -0.42
N GLY A 126 1.85 6.21 -0.15
CA GLY A 126 1.56 7.40 0.65
C GLY A 126 1.51 8.69 -0.19
N ASP A 127 1.04 9.77 0.44
CA ASP A 127 0.94 11.11 -0.15
C ASP A 127 1.23 12.22 0.87
N ALA A 128 2.25 12.03 1.69
CA ALA A 128 2.59 12.91 2.81
C ALA A 128 1.35 13.22 3.69
N ASP A 129 1.10 14.48 3.98
CA ASP A 129 -0.06 14.97 4.72
C ASP A 129 -1.25 15.37 3.82
N ARG A 130 -1.13 15.19 2.51
CA ARG A 130 -2.15 15.61 1.54
C ARG A 130 -3.34 14.66 1.49
N PHE A 131 -3.12 13.35 1.58
CA PHE A 131 -4.15 12.30 1.50
C PHE A 131 -5.08 12.44 0.30
N GLN A 132 -4.55 12.87 -0.85
CA GLN A 132 -5.34 13.14 -2.05
C GLN A 132 -5.11 12.09 -3.13
N LYS A 133 -3.84 11.75 -3.39
CA LYS A 133 -3.45 10.93 -4.52
C LYS A 133 -2.25 10.08 -4.18
N THR A 134 -2.38 8.81 -4.40
CA THR A 134 -1.26 7.87 -4.34
C THR A 134 -1.04 7.23 -5.70
N GLN A 135 0.20 6.98 -6.06
CA GLN A 135 0.56 6.47 -7.37
C GLN A 135 1.58 5.34 -7.26
N VAL A 136 1.39 4.35 -8.11
CA VAL A 136 2.31 3.20 -8.25
C VAL A 136 2.51 2.92 -9.73
N GLY A 137 3.67 2.42 -10.13
CA GLY A 137 3.94 2.08 -11.52
C GLY A 137 4.98 0.99 -11.69
N LEU A 138 4.80 0.18 -12.72
CA LEU A 138 5.73 -0.84 -13.17
C LEU A 138 6.20 -0.52 -14.59
N ASP A 139 7.50 -0.29 -14.74
CA ASP A 139 8.14 -0.03 -16.04
C ASP A 139 7.59 1.19 -16.80
N ALA A 140 6.86 2.04 -16.10
CA ALA A 140 6.24 3.28 -16.56
C ALA A 140 6.24 4.31 -15.42
N PRO A 141 5.98 5.61 -15.70
CA PRO A 141 5.69 6.58 -14.65
C PRO A 141 4.54 6.09 -13.77
N ALA A 142 4.61 6.37 -12.46
CA ALA A 142 3.57 5.96 -11.53
C ALA A 142 2.21 6.60 -11.86
N ALA A 143 1.12 5.89 -11.61
CA ALA A 143 -0.24 6.32 -11.88
C ALA A 143 -1.20 5.91 -10.76
N GLU A 144 -2.35 6.58 -10.70
CA GLU A 144 -3.43 6.27 -9.76
C GLU A 144 -4.11 4.94 -10.13
N GLY A 145 -4.60 4.21 -9.14
CA GLY A 145 -5.34 2.97 -9.32
C GLY A 145 -4.47 1.73 -9.55
N ASN A 146 -3.17 1.86 -9.71
CA ASN A 146 -2.29 0.74 -10.00
C ASN A 146 -1.93 -0.07 -8.75
N VAL A 147 -1.91 -1.39 -8.94
CA VAL A 147 -1.36 -2.36 -7.99
C VAL A 147 -0.25 -3.12 -8.70
N VAL A 148 0.95 -3.06 -8.16
CA VAL A 148 2.12 -3.77 -8.66
C VAL A 148 2.46 -4.93 -7.74
N THR A 149 2.73 -6.07 -8.33
CA THR A 149 3.12 -7.29 -7.61
C THR A 149 4.43 -7.83 -8.13
N ILE A 150 5.23 -8.37 -7.23
CA ILE A 150 6.51 -9.00 -7.52
C ILE A 150 6.48 -10.39 -6.92
N GLY A 151 6.44 -11.42 -7.77
CA GLY A 151 6.60 -12.81 -7.38
C GLY A 151 8.07 -13.20 -7.29
N PHE A 152 8.47 -13.82 -6.19
CA PHE A 152 9.79 -14.42 -5.99
C PHE A 152 9.70 -15.93 -6.12
N TYR A 153 10.60 -16.53 -6.91
CA TYR A 153 10.54 -17.93 -7.30
C TYR A 153 11.82 -18.67 -6.93
N GLY A 154 11.63 -19.94 -6.50
CA GLY A 154 12.72 -20.79 -6.04
C GLY A 154 13.01 -20.65 -4.55
N ASN A 155 13.90 -21.45 -4.02
CA ASN A 155 14.15 -21.58 -2.57
C ASN A 155 15.45 -20.91 -2.09
N GLN A 156 16.05 -20.07 -2.92
CA GLN A 156 17.36 -19.46 -2.62
C GLN A 156 17.26 -18.13 -1.86
N LEU A 157 16.06 -17.52 -1.78
CA LEU A 157 15.82 -16.27 -1.06
C LEU A 157 14.83 -16.54 0.08
N PRO A 158 15.29 -16.66 1.33
CA PRO A 158 14.39 -16.63 2.47
C PRO A 158 13.82 -15.22 2.64
N VAL A 159 12.50 -15.09 2.71
CA VAL A 159 11.82 -13.81 2.94
C VAL A 159 11.12 -13.86 4.30
N GLY A 160 11.46 -12.90 5.15
CA GLY A 160 10.74 -12.63 6.39
C GLY A 160 10.03 -11.28 6.31
N HIS A 161 8.94 -11.14 7.03
CA HIS A 161 8.23 -9.87 7.17
C HIS A 161 7.72 -9.70 8.60
N SER A 162 7.55 -8.45 8.99
CA SER A 162 6.87 -8.09 10.24
C SER A 162 6.10 -6.79 10.03
N SER A 163 5.10 -6.58 10.87
CA SER A 163 4.42 -5.28 10.97
C SER A 163 4.56 -4.78 12.40
N PHE A 164 4.84 -3.50 12.54
CA PHE A 164 4.93 -2.84 13.83
C PHE A 164 4.08 -1.56 13.80
N GLY A 165 3.14 -1.45 14.74
CA GLY A 165 2.34 -0.26 14.92
C GLY A 165 2.89 0.57 16.08
N VAL A 166 2.98 1.88 15.90
CA VAL A 166 3.40 2.84 16.95
C VAL A 166 2.23 3.47 17.69
N TRP A 167 1.02 2.93 17.47
CA TRP A 167 -0.20 3.47 18.03
C TRP A 167 -0.57 2.71 19.30
N ASP A 168 -0.85 3.44 20.37
CA ASP A 168 -1.38 2.91 21.63
C ASP A 168 -2.90 3.09 21.70
N GLU A 169 -3.56 2.21 22.44
CA GLU A 169 -5.00 2.31 22.71
C GLU A 169 -5.30 3.58 23.49
N PHE A 170 -6.33 4.30 23.07
CA PHE A 170 -6.77 5.52 23.75
C PHE A 170 -8.24 5.43 24.16
N GLY A 171 -8.49 5.64 25.46
CA GLY A 171 -9.84 5.70 26.01
C GLY A 171 -10.47 4.33 26.27
N ARG A 172 -11.80 4.27 26.23
CA ARG A 172 -12.57 3.05 26.53
C ARG A 172 -12.81 2.23 25.27
N GLU A 173 -12.85 0.91 25.40
CA GLU A 173 -13.34 0.02 24.34
C GLU A 173 -14.73 0.46 23.88
N ARG A 174 -14.93 0.47 22.58
CA ARG A 174 -16.19 0.85 21.94
C ARG A 174 -16.52 -0.15 20.84
N ILE A 175 -17.80 -0.32 20.58
CA ILE A 175 -18.30 -1.28 19.59
C ILE A 175 -18.69 -0.52 18.32
N ILE A 176 -18.15 -0.92 17.17
CA ILE A 176 -18.65 -0.48 15.87
C ILE A 176 -20.03 -1.09 15.68
N THR A 177 -21.08 -0.25 15.65
CA THR A 177 -22.46 -0.70 15.51
C THR A 177 -22.98 -0.62 14.10
N ARG A 178 -22.34 0.19 13.22
CA ARG A 178 -22.65 0.21 11.78
C ARG A 178 -21.42 0.58 10.97
N SER A 179 -21.08 -0.28 10.01
CA SER A 179 -20.02 -0.03 9.02
C SER A 179 -20.38 -0.66 7.68
N GLU A 180 -19.79 -0.14 6.62
CA GLU A 180 -19.86 -0.70 5.29
C GLU A 180 -18.45 -0.67 4.68
N LYS A 181 -17.93 -1.86 4.35
CA LYS A 181 -16.54 -2.03 3.89
C LYS A 181 -15.54 -1.41 4.89
N ASN A 182 -14.78 -0.41 4.46
CA ASN A 182 -13.81 0.34 5.25
C ASN A 182 -14.36 1.65 5.84
N ILE A 183 -15.67 1.90 5.75
CA ILE A 183 -16.32 3.10 6.28
C ILE A 183 -17.06 2.76 7.57
N VAL A 184 -16.73 3.44 8.65
CA VAL A 184 -17.43 3.35 9.93
C VAL A 184 -18.42 4.50 10.05
N TYR A 185 -19.69 4.18 10.20
CA TYR A 185 -20.76 5.16 10.37
C TYR A 185 -21.14 5.39 11.81
N GLU A 186 -21.19 4.30 12.62
CA GLU A 186 -21.67 4.38 14.00
C GLU A 186 -20.79 3.55 14.94
N ILE A 187 -20.62 4.09 16.13
CA ILE A 187 -19.90 3.49 17.26
C ILE A 187 -20.79 3.64 18.50
N ASN A 188 -21.09 2.52 19.17
CA ASN A 188 -22.03 2.46 20.30
C ASN A 188 -23.38 3.11 19.99
N GLY A 189 -23.87 3.03 18.74
CA GLY A 189 -25.11 3.63 18.30
C GLY A 189 -25.07 5.14 18.06
N CYS A 190 -23.90 5.78 18.18
CA CYS A 190 -23.68 7.21 17.90
C CYS A 190 -22.88 7.40 16.61
N SER A 191 -22.99 8.58 16.00
CA SER A 191 -22.19 8.95 14.82
C SER A 191 -20.69 8.81 15.11
N ALA A 192 -19.96 8.05 14.29
CA ALA A 192 -18.51 7.87 14.42
C ALA A 192 -17.76 9.20 14.30
N LEU A 193 -18.22 10.08 13.39
CA LEU A 193 -17.62 11.40 13.18
C LEU A 193 -17.82 12.33 14.38
N ASP A 194 -19.02 12.34 14.98
CA ASP A 194 -19.30 13.20 16.12
C ASP A 194 -18.50 12.77 17.35
N LEU A 195 -18.40 11.46 17.56
CA LEU A 195 -17.55 10.90 18.59
C LEU A 195 -16.06 11.23 18.38
N TYR A 196 -15.60 11.19 17.13
CA TYR A 196 -14.23 11.57 16.79
C TYR A 196 -13.98 13.05 17.09
N LYS A 197 -14.90 13.93 16.71
CA LYS A 197 -14.84 15.36 17.03
C LYS A 197 -14.83 15.64 18.52
N GLU A 198 -15.65 14.93 19.28
CA GLU A 198 -15.68 15.03 20.75
C GLU A 198 -14.32 14.70 21.38
N ASN A 199 -13.66 13.65 20.89
CA ASN A 199 -12.33 13.26 21.40
C ASN A 199 -11.21 14.23 20.98
N LEU A 200 -11.34 14.90 19.84
CA LEU A 200 -10.39 15.93 19.39
C LEU A 200 -10.44 17.21 20.20
N GLY A 201 -11.60 17.53 20.79
CA GLY A 201 -11.77 18.75 21.58
C GLY A 201 -11.41 20.01 20.79
N PRO A 202 -10.45 20.83 21.27
CA PRO A 202 -10.08 22.08 20.59
C PRO A 202 -9.49 21.90 19.17
N TYR A 203 -9.00 20.71 18.85
CA TYR A 203 -8.40 20.41 17.54
C TYR A 203 -9.43 20.11 16.43
N VAL A 204 -10.73 20.18 16.75
CA VAL A 204 -11.81 19.95 15.76
C VAL A 204 -11.71 20.90 14.56
N ASP A 205 -11.33 22.16 14.80
CA ASP A 205 -11.23 23.18 13.74
C ASP A 205 -10.07 22.91 12.76
N GLU A 206 -9.11 22.10 13.17
CA GLU A 206 -7.99 21.64 12.32
C GLU A 206 -8.35 20.38 11.54
N LEU A 207 -9.55 19.82 11.78
CA LEU A 207 -9.99 18.58 11.17
C LEU A 207 -10.21 18.73 9.66
N ARG A 208 -9.23 18.37 8.88
CA ARG A 208 -9.40 18.14 7.44
C ARG A 208 -9.89 16.71 7.24
N ALA A 209 -10.73 16.48 6.22
CA ALA A 209 -11.22 15.14 5.88
C ALA A 209 -10.08 14.11 5.74
N ALA A 210 -8.92 14.59 5.29
CA ALA A 210 -7.69 13.81 5.14
C ALA A 210 -7.02 13.42 6.47
N TRP A 211 -7.27 14.13 7.56
CA TRP A 211 -6.61 13.93 8.86
C TRP A 211 -7.32 12.96 9.79
N LEU A 212 -8.50 12.48 9.40
CA LEU A 212 -9.32 11.57 10.23
C LEU A 212 -8.57 10.30 10.68
N GLY A 213 -7.54 9.88 9.96
CA GLY A 213 -6.69 8.75 10.33
C GLY A 213 -5.36 9.10 11.01
N THR A 214 -4.94 10.38 11.00
CA THR A 214 -3.56 10.77 11.37
C THR A 214 -3.46 11.31 12.80
N VAL A 215 -4.48 12.01 13.30
CA VAL A 215 -4.40 12.71 14.59
C VAL A 215 -4.80 11.82 15.76
N LEU A 216 -5.75 10.91 15.59
CA LEU A 216 -6.12 9.90 16.57
C LEU A 216 -6.55 8.61 15.86
N PRO A 217 -5.69 7.62 15.76
CA PRO A 217 -6.12 6.30 15.34
C PRO A 217 -7.07 5.74 16.40
N ILE A 218 -8.31 5.60 16.03
CA ILE A 218 -9.27 4.91 16.88
C ILE A 218 -9.09 3.41 16.61
N VAL A 219 -8.34 2.73 17.46
CA VAL A 219 -8.22 1.27 17.42
C VAL A 219 -9.49 0.71 18.06
N TYR A 220 -10.27 -0.04 17.28
CA TYR A 220 -11.44 -0.75 17.75
C TYR A 220 -11.18 -2.25 17.77
N ALA A 221 -11.37 -2.86 18.93
CA ALA A 221 -11.46 -4.31 19.01
C ALA A 221 -12.86 -4.73 18.48
N CYS A 222 -12.91 -5.31 17.29
CA CYS A 222 -14.10 -5.98 16.84
C CYS A 222 -14.16 -7.36 17.53
N ARG A 223 -14.95 -7.52 18.58
CA ARG A 223 -15.30 -8.85 19.07
C ARG A 223 -16.29 -9.46 18.06
N ARG A 224 -15.89 -10.56 17.42
CA ARG A 224 -16.78 -11.44 16.66
C ARG A 224 -17.74 -12.16 17.58
#